data_5ba2c6229721c049b38e4e74dd6f7a44
#
_entry.id   5ba2c6229721c049b38e4e74dd6f7a44
#
_cell.length_a   1.000
_cell.length_b   1.000
_cell.length_c   1.000
_cell.angle_alpha   90.00
_cell.angle_beta   90.00
_cell.angle_gamma   90.00
#
_symmetry.space_group_name_H-M   'P 1'
#
loop_
_entity.id
_entity.type
_entity.pdbx_description
1 polymer ?
#
loop_
_entity_poly.entity_id
_entity_poly.type
_entity_poly.pdbx_seq_one_letter_code
_entity_poly.pdbx_strand_id
1 'polypeptide(L)'
;MSFETPLDIRLRADSLARPLLFVGYSLQDVNTRYLLYRLQELWKNSSCSDQRPLSYVFMTHSHPAQEAVLRSRGVEPLVWEDDDPGRATQRFLQSLLERSSLAQRKKRRTRSASDQARRPAAD
;
A
#
# COMPACT_ATOMS: atom_id res chain seq x y z
N MET A 1 -26.71 11.41 -10.52
CA MET A 1 -25.54 11.27 -11.39
C MET A 1 -24.28 11.51 -10.57
N SER A 2 -23.49 10.49 -10.37
CA SER A 2 -22.20 10.62 -9.69
C SER A 2 -21.17 11.01 -10.74
N PHE A 3 -20.73 12.25 -10.74
CA PHE A 3 -19.64 12.66 -11.61
C PHE A 3 -18.34 12.08 -11.04
N GLU A 4 -17.82 11.03 -11.65
CA GLU A 4 -16.49 10.51 -11.34
C GLU A 4 -15.47 11.52 -11.85
N THR A 5 -14.64 12.03 -10.95
CA THR A 5 -13.51 12.88 -11.33
C THR A 5 -12.41 12.02 -11.97
N PRO A 6 -11.51 12.59 -12.79
CA PRO A 6 -10.33 11.86 -13.29
C PRO A 6 -9.49 11.23 -12.17
N LEU A 7 -9.46 11.86 -10.99
CA LEU A 7 -8.78 11.33 -9.80
C LEU A 7 -9.47 10.06 -9.28
N ASP A 8 -10.80 10.04 -9.26
CA ASP A 8 -11.58 8.86 -8.84
C ASP A 8 -11.32 7.68 -9.75
N ILE A 9 -11.29 7.91 -11.06
CA ILE A 9 -11.02 6.88 -12.07
C ILE A 9 -9.62 6.29 -11.88
N ARG A 10 -8.62 7.15 -11.64
CA ARG A 10 -7.25 6.72 -11.43
C ARG A 10 -7.07 5.96 -10.11
N LEU A 11 -7.64 6.47 -9.03
CA LEU A 11 -7.62 5.80 -7.73
C LEU A 11 -8.28 4.42 -7.80
N ARG A 12 -9.37 4.33 -8.55
CA ARG A 12 -10.05 3.06 -8.82
C ARG A 12 -9.15 2.05 -9.51
N ALA A 13 -8.52 2.44 -10.61
CA ALA A 13 -7.61 1.58 -11.36
C ALA A 13 -6.41 1.15 -10.51
N ASP A 14 -5.78 2.08 -9.80
CA ASP A 14 -4.62 1.81 -8.96
C ASP A 14 -4.98 0.91 -7.77
N SER A 15 -6.13 1.10 -7.13
CA SER A 15 -6.56 0.30 -5.97
C SER A 15 -6.82 -1.17 -6.28
N LEU A 16 -7.13 -1.50 -7.52
CA LEU A 16 -7.34 -2.88 -7.97
C LEU A 16 -6.04 -3.56 -8.43
N ALA A 17 -5.09 -2.77 -8.91
CA ALA A 17 -3.86 -3.29 -9.53
C ALA A 17 -2.64 -3.20 -8.61
N ARG A 18 -2.65 -2.34 -7.60
CA ARG A 18 -1.49 -2.03 -6.76
C ARG A 18 -1.87 -1.93 -5.29
N PRO A 19 -0.95 -2.27 -4.37
CA PRO A 19 -1.16 -1.98 -2.96
C PRO A 19 -1.17 -0.46 -2.74
N LEU A 20 -2.12 0.01 -1.94
CA LEU A 20 -2.18 1.41 -1.51
C LEU A 20 -1.65 1.51 -0.08
N LEU A 21 -0.89 2.55 0.18
CA LEU A 21 -0.43 2.91 1.52
C LEU A 21 -0.95 4.30 1.87
N PHE A 22 -1.78 4.36 2.90
CA PHE A 22 -2.30 5.61 3.43
C PHE A 22 -1.43 6.09 4.59
N VAL A 23 -0.89 7.30 4.48
CA VAL A 23 -0.05 7.95 5.50
C VAL A 23 -0.67 9.29 5.86
N GLY A 24 -0.72 9.61 7.14
CA GLY A 24 -1.30 10.87 7.62
C GLY A 24 -2.82 10.92 7.61
N TYR A 25 -3.48 9.78 7.49
CA TYR A 25 -4.93 9.67 7.54
C TYR A 25 -5.42 9.31 8.95
N SER A 26 -6.52 9.92 9.38
CA SER A 26 -7.19 9.62 10.62
C SER A 26 -8.59 9.07 10.35
N LEU A 27 -8.97 7.98 11.03
CA LEU A 27 -10.33 7.45 10.96
C LEU A 27 -11.37 8.35 11.66
N GLN A 28 -10.92 9.36 12.38
CA GLN A 28 -11.81 10.38 12.93
C GLN A 28 -12.26 11.38 11.86
N ASP A 29 -11.49 11.53 10.78
CA ASP A 29 -11.85 12.36 9.65
C ASP A 29 -12.96 11.70 8.81
N VAL A 30 -14.03 12.44 8.59
CA VAL A 30 -15.18 12.02 7.78
C VAL A 30 -14.77 11.70 6.34
N ASN A 31 -13.87 12.48 5.77
CA ASN A 31 -13.40 12.29 4.40
C ASN A 31 -12.61 10.98 4.27
N THR A 32 -11.78 10.67 5.25
CA THR A 32 -11.03 9.40 5.30
C THR A 32 -12.00 8.22 5.40
N ARG A 33 -13.01 8.29 6.26
CA ARG A 33 -14.03 7.23 6.38
C ARG A 33 -14.81 7.05 5.09
N TYR A 34 -15.18 8.15 4.42
CA TYR A 34 -15.87 8.11 3.15
C TYR A 34 -15.01 7.50 2.04
N LEU A 35 -13.73 7.86 1.96
CA LEU A 35 -12.78 7.30 1.00
C LEU A 35 -12.65 5.77 1.19
N LEU A 36 -12.45 5.31 2.42
CA LEU A 36 -12.33 3.88 2.71
C LEU A 36 -13.63 3.12 2.40
N TYR A 37 -14.78 3.72 2.67
CA TYR A 37 -16.06 3.15 2.29
C TYR A 37 -16.19 3.00 0.76
N ARG A 38 -15.83 4.04 0.01
CA ARG A 38 -15.85 4.01 -1.46
C ARG A 38 -14.93 2.94 -2.03
N LEU A 39 -13.73 2.81 -1.48
CA LEU A 39 -12.78 1.77 -1.87
C LEU A 39 -13.34 0.38 -1.58
N GLN A 40 -13.93 0.18 -0.41
CA GLN A 40 -14.54 -1.11 -0.04
C GLN A 40 -15.66 -1.50 -1.00
N GLU A 41 -16.56 -0.59 -1.34
CA GLU A 41 -17.63 -0.84 -2.31
C GLU A 41 -17.07 -1.21 -3.70
N LEU A 42 -16.03 -0.53 -4.11
CA LEU A 42 -15.34 -0.79 -5.35
C LEU A 42 -14.70 -2.19 -5.38
N TRP A 43 -14.07 -2.59 -4.31
CA TRP A 43 -13.45 -3.90 -4.18
C TRP A 43 -14.48 -5.03 -4.15
N LYS A 44 -15.60 -4.86 -3.46
CA LYS A 44 -16.70 -5.84 -3.43
C LYS A 44 -17.34 -6.04 -4.80
N ASN A 45 -17.49 -4.97 -5.56
CA ASN A 45 -18.13 -5.00 -6.88
C ASN A 45 -17.18 -5.39 -8.02
N SER A 46 -15.90 -5.63 -7.68
CA SER A 46 -14.91 -6.08 -8.66
C SER A 46 -14.89 -7.59 -8.78
N SER A 47 -14.86 -8.09 -10.00
CA SER A 47 -14.65 -9.52 -10.29
C SER A 47 -13.26 -10.05 -9.88
N CYS A 48 -12.34 -9.15 -9.57
CA CYS A 48 -10.96 -9.45 -9.16
C CYS A 48 -10.74 -9.25 -7.66
N SER A 49 -11.78 -9.22 -6.85
CA SER A 49 -11.70 -8.93 -5.41
C SER A 49 -10.70 -9.82 -4.67
N ASP A 50 -10.65 -11.11 -5.02
CA ASP A 50 -9.80 -12.11 -4.36
C ASP A 50 -8.32 -12.01 -4.75
N GLN A 51 -8.03 -11.34 -5.85
CA GLN A 51 -6.66 -11.19 -6.40
C GLN A 51 -6.07 -9.80 -6.17
N ARG A 52 -6.84 -8.89 -5.58
CA ARG A 52 -6.34 -7.54 -5.36
C ARG A 52 -5.21 -7.51 -4.33
N PRO A 53 -4.20 -6.66 -4.50
CA PRO A 53 -3.17 -6.44 -3.49
C PRO A 53 -3.77 -5.87 -2.20
N LEU A 54 -3.18 -6.24 -1.06
CA LEU A 54 -3.54 -5.64 0.23
C LEU A 54 -3.21 -4.14 0.23
N SER A 55 -4.10 -3.37 0.85
CA SER A 55 -3.87 -1.96 1.12
C SER A 55 -3.59 -1.75 2.60
N TYR A 56 -2.84 -0.71 2.93
CA TYR A 56 -2.31 -0.48 4.27
C TYR A 56 -2.60 0.94 4.74
N VAL A 57 -2.82 1.10 6.05
CA VAL A 57 -2.87 2.39 6.73
C VAL A 57 -1.76 2.44 7.77
N PHE A 58 -0.91 3.45 7.70
CA PHE A 58 0.11 3.70 8.70
C PHE A 58 -0.49 4.43 9.90
N MET A 59 -0.25 3.91 11.09
CA MET A 59 -0.74 4.44 12.36
C MET A 59 0.42 4.61 13.35
N THR A 60 0.43 5.71 14.10
CA THR A 60 1.45 6.01 15.10
C THR A 60 1.09 5.55 16.51
N HIS A 61 -0.16 5.14 16.70
CA HIS A 61 -0.66 4.60 17.96
C HIS A 61 -1.53 3.39 17.71
N SER A 62 -1.41 2.39 18.56
CA SER A 62 -2.30 1.24 18.54
C SER A 62 -3.71 1.65 19.01
N HIS A 63 -4.70 1.27 18.23
CA HIS A 63 -6.10 1.48 18.57
C HIS A 63 -6.92 0.26 18.12
N PRO A 64 -7.07 -0.75 18.98
CA PRO A 64 -7.64 -2.04 18.59
C PRO A 64 -8.99 -1.98 17.88
N ALA A 65 -9.88 -1.07 18.32
CA ALA A 65 -11.18 -0.88 17.69
C ALA A 65 -11.06 -0.33 16.26
N GLN A 66 -10.19 0.64 16.03
CA GLN A 66 -9.95 1.19 14.69
C GLN A 66 -9.24 0.17 13.78
N GLU A 67 -8.30 -0.57 14.31
CA GLU A 67 -7.61 -1.63 13.59
C GLU A 67 -8.59 -2.72 13.14
N ALA A 68 -9.51 -3.12 14.00
CA ALA A 68 -10.55 -4.08 13.64
C ALA A 68 -11.47 -3.56 12.53
N VAL A 69 -11.85 -2.29 12.57
CA VAL A 69 -12.64 -1.64 11.51
C VAL A 69 -11.87 -1.60 10.18
N LEU A 70 -10.59 -1.25 10.20
CA LEU A 70 -9.75 -1.24 9.00
C LEU A 70 -9.67 -2.63 8.38
N ARG A 71 -9.36 -3.65 9.18
CA ARG A 71 -9.30 -5.04 8.69
C ARG A 71 -10.62 -5.51 8.11
N SER A 72 -11.74 -5.16 8.74
CA SER A 72 -13.08 -5.49 8.21
C SER A 72 -13.36 -4.84 6.86
N ARG A 73 -12.70 -3.75 6.54
CA ARG A 73 -12.79 -3.05 5.26
C ARG A 73 -11.72 -3.48 4.24
N GLY A 74 -10.90 -4.47 4.58
CA GLY A 74 -9.87 -4.99 3.70
C GLY A 74 -8.60 -4.14 3.65
N VAL A 75 -8.34 -3.37 4.70
CA VAL A 75 -7.13 -2.55 4.85
C VAL A 75 -6.37 -3.02 6.09
N GLU A 76 -5.07 -3.28 5.95
CA GLU A 76 -4.24 -3.74 7.06
C GLU A 76 -3.59 -2.54 7.76
N PRO A 77 -3.78 -2.39 9.07
CA PRO A 77 -3.09 -1.35 9.84
C PRO A 77 -1.62 -1.73 10.04
N LEU A 78 -0.74 -0.75 9.82
CA LEU A 78 0.68 -0.82 10.17
C LEU A 78 0.92 0.13 11.34
N VAL A 79 1.07 -0.42 12.53
CA VAL A 79 1.25 0.36 13.75
C VAL A 79 2.75 0.50 14.06
N TRP A 80 3.18 1.74 14.20
CA TRP A 80 4.53 2.10 14.64
C TRP A 80 4.39 3.08 15.81
N GLU A 81 4.45 2.56 17.01
CA GLU A 81 4.25 3.36 18.22
C GLU A 81 5.41 4.34 18.44
N ASP A 82 5.10 5.61 18.47
CA ASP A 82 6.01 6.70 18.80
C ASP A 82 5.20 7.88 19.33
N ASP A 83 5.71 8.54 20.35
CA ASP A 83 5.08 9.74 20.93
C ASP A 83 5.13 10.94 19.98
N ASP A 84 6.04 10.94 19.03
CA ASP A 84 6.14 11.93 17.96
C ASP A 84 5.70 11.34 16.62
N PRO A 85 4.48 11.66 16.15
CA PRO A 85 3.95 11.16 14.88
C PRO A 85 4.80 11.54 13.66
N GLY A 86 5.41 12.72 13.68
CA GLY A 86 6.29 13.19 12.59
C GLY A 86 7.56 12.35 12.49
N ARG A 87 8.19 12.08 13.62
CA ARG A 87 9.37 11.22 13.70
C ARG A 87 9.05 9.77 13.31
N ALA A 88 7.94 9.24 13.79
CA ALA A 88 7.47 7.90 13.42
C ALA A 88 7.28 7.77 11.91
N THR A 89 6.60 8.72 11.29
CA THR A 89 6.35 8.75 9.84
C THR A 89 7.66 8.82 9.06
N GLN A 90 8.57 9.69 9.47
CA GLN A 90 9.88 9.83 8.81
C GLN A 90 10.69 8.52 8.87
N ARG A 91 10.78 7.89 10.04
CA ARG A 91 11.50 6.62 10.23
C ARG A 91 10.87 5.48 9.43
N PHE A 92 9.55 5.43 9.40
CA PHE A 92 8.82 4.43 8.63
C PHE A 92 9.10 4.57 7.13
N LEU A 93 8.98 5.78 6.58
CA LEU A 93 9.26 6.03 5.16
C LEU A 93 10.72 5.78 4.81
N GLN A 94 11.65 6.14 5.68
CA GLN A 94 13.07 5.84 5.52
C GLN A 94 13.34 4.32 5.49
N SER A 95 12.73 3.56 6.39
CA SER A 95 12.83 2.10 6.43
C SER A 95 12.28 1.45 5.15
N LEU A 96 11.16 1.96 4.62
CA LEU A 96 10.62 1.50 3.34
C LEU A 96 11.59 1.76 2.18
N LEU A 97 12.18 2.94 2.14
CA LEU A 97 13.12 3.32 1.09
C LEU A 97 14.38 2.44 1.10
N GLU A 98 14.95 2.18 2.28
CA GLU A 98 16.10 1.31 2.45
C GLU A 98 15.82 -0.13 2.01
N ARG A 99 14.69 -0.69 2.44
CA ARG A 99 14.26 -2.05 2.06
C ARG A 99 13.99 -2.16 0.56
N SER A 100 13.37 -1.14 -0.03
CA SER A 100 13.13 -1.07 -1.47
C SER A 100 14.44 -1.05 -2.26
N SER A 101 15.42 -0.26 -1.82
CA SER A 101 16.74 -0.18 -2.44
C SER A 101 17.49 -1.51 -2.39
N LEU A 102 17.44 -2.19 -1.25
CA LEU A 102 18.07 -3.52 -1.08
C LEU A 102 17.40 -4.58 -1.96
N ALA A 103 16.07 -4.57 -2.04
CA ALA A 103 15.32 -5.48 -2.91
C ALA A 103 15.65 -5.26 -4.39
N GLN A 104 15.77 -4.01 -4.83
CA GLN A 104 16.16 -3.67 -6.20
C GLN A 104 17.59 -4.11 -6.51
N ARG A 105 18.55 -3.90 -5.59
CA ARG A 105 19.94 -4.36 -5.74
C ARG A 105 20.01 -5.89 -5.88
N LYS A 106 19.26 -6.63 -5.06
CA LYS A 106 19.18 -8.08 -5.12
C LYS A 106 18.62 -8.56 -6.46
N LYS A 107 17.56 -7.92 -6.96
CA LYS A 107 16.94 -8.23 -8.25
C LYS A 107 17.87 -7.96 -9.43
N ARG A 108 18.65 -6.88 -9.39
CA ARG A 108 19.67 -6.57 -10.41
C ARG A 108 20.79 -7.61 -10.44
N ARG A 109 21.31 -8.03 -9.27
CA ARG A 109 22.36 -9.06 -9.16
C ARG A 109 21.89 -10.40 -9.72
N THR A 110 20.67 -10.84 -9.40
CA THR A 110 20.10 -12.10 -9.89
C THR A 110 19.90 -12.06 -11.42
N ARG A 111 19.48 -10.93 -11.95
CA ARG A 111 19.27 -10.72 -13.39
C ARG A 111 20.61 -10.73 -14.16
N SER A 112 21.64 -10.10 -13.60
CA SER A 112 22.99 -10.10 -14.19
C SER A 112 23.62 -11.50 -14.19
N ALA A 113 23.44 -12.27 -13.11
CA ALA A 113 23.93 -13.64 -13.03
C ALA A 113 23.23 -14.58 -14.02
N SER A 114 21.92 -14.44 -14.20
CA SER A 114 21.16 -15.24 -15.17
C SER A 114 21.50 -14.89 -16.63
N ASP A 115 21.82 -13.64 -16.90
CA ASP A 115 22.21 -13.16 -18.22
C ASP A 115 23.63 -13.64 -18.60
N GLN A 116 24.53 -13.68 -17.62
CA GLN A 116 25.88 -14.23 -17.80
C GLN A 116 25.89 -15.75 -18.02
N ALA A 117 24.97 -16.48 -17.36
CA ALA A 117 24.79 -17.93 -17.57
C ALA A 117 24.18 -18.28 -18.93
N ARG A 118 23.53 -17.32 -19.59
CA ARG A 118 22.92 -17.49 -20.94
C ARG A 118 23.83 -17.09 -22.09
N ARG A 119 25.02 -16.53 -21.87
CA ARG A 119 25.98 -16.25 -22.95
C ARG A 119 26.55 -17.56 -23.45
N PRO A 120 26.35 -17.92 -24.74
CA PRO A 120 27.03 -19.07 -25.32
C PRO A 120 28.54 -18.82 -25.26
N ALA A 121 29.28 -19.86 -24.92
CA ALA A 121 30.74 -19.83 -25.04
C ALA A 121 31.10 -19.44 -26.47
N ALA A 122 31.84 -18.33 -26.63
CA ALA A 122 32.38 -17.94 -27.92
C ALA A 122 33.47 -18.95 -28.30
N ASP A 123 33.24 -19.72 -29.35
CA ASP A 123 34.28 -20.49 -30.06
C ASP A 123 35.24 -19.55 -30.78
#